data_2167527741cd72ae9d0099f5abab50f8
#
_entry.id   2167527741cd72ae9d0099f5abab50f8
#
_cell.length_a   1.000
_cell.length_b   1.000
_cell.length_c   1.000
_cell.angle_alpha   90.00
_cell.angle_beta   90.00
_cell.angle_gamma   90.00
#
_symmetry.space_group_name_H-M   'P 1'
#
loop_
_entity.id
_entity.type
_entity.pdbx_description
1 polymer ?
#
loop_
_entity_poly.entity_id
_entity_poly.type
_entity_poly.pdbx_seq_one_letter_code
_entity_poly.pdbx_strand_id
1 'polypeptide(L)'
;VNSQVTFDNLEPISAFLGKIGNPEEGGLPIEEFIHRQSLFLAAEKKTMYEVPHFINQSLKDGYAHFINDAGGSLCELEDRKIYQLLSEKTLIIYIKTSKENERLLIDRAKIESKPMYYNPKFFKEALHSYLKENSLAYAAQINPNAFVSWVFPKLVADRLKKYSVLADEYGCTIESDALHKCNSAKDVLNLISSALK
;
A
#
# COMPACT_ATOMS: atom_id res chain seq x y z
N VAL A 1 -0.58 -15.28 20.23
CA VAL A 1 -1.97 -15.31 19.75
C VAL A 1 -1.88 -15.33 18.23
N ASN A 2 -2.14 -16.49 17.61
CA ASN A 2 -2.28 -16.60 16.16
C ASN A 2 -3.63 -15.94 15.79
N SER A 3 -3.61 -14.66 15.46
CA SER A 3 -4.76 -14.03 14.84
C SER A 3 -4.80 -14.45 13.38
N GLN A 4 -5.78 -15.25 13.00
CA GLN A 4 -6.06 -15.49 11.60
C GLN A 4 -6.57 -14.18 10.99
N VAL A 5 -5.83 -13.62 10.05
CA VAL A 5 -6.28 -12.46 9.27
C VAL A 5 -7.17 -12.98 8.15
N THR A 6 -8.44 -12.58 8.18
CA THR A 6 -9.41 -12.83 7.10
C THR A 6 -9.76 -11.52 6.41
N PHE A 7 -10.37 -11.58 5.24
CA PHE A 7 -10.87 -10.37 4.55
C PHE A 7 -11.83 -9.57 5.44
N ASP A 8 -12.63 -10.23 6.27
CA ASP A 8 -13.57 -9.60 7.20
C ASP A 8 -12.85 -8.78 8.29
N ASN A 9 -11.62 -9.18 8.66
CA ASN A 9 -10.80 -8.48 9.65
C ASN A 9 -10.07 -7.25 9.06
N LEU A 10 -9.96 -7.13 7.74
CA LEU A 10 -9.32 -5.99 7.07
C LEU A 10 -10.28 -4.84 6.82
N GLU A 11 -11.58 -5.10 6.75
CA GLU A 11 -12.61 -4.08 6.53
C GLU A 11 -12.56 -2.95 7.58
N PRO A 12 -12.43 -3.23 8.90
CA PRO A 12 -12.32 -2.18 9.92
C PRO A 12 -11.13 -1.25 9.72
N ILE A 13 -9.99 -1.73 9.21
CA ILE A 13 -8.80 -0.91 8.94
C ILE A 13 -9.07 0.03 7.77
N SER A 14 -9.67 -0.48 6.71
CA SER A 14 -10.07 0.33 5.55
C SER A 14 -11.13 1.37 5.95
N ALA A 15 -12.13 0.97 6.72
CA ALA A 15 -13.17 1.86 7.23
C ALA A 15 -12.60 2.97 8.14
N PHE A 16 -11.57 2.66 8.94
CA PHE A 16 -10.91 3.64 9.80
C PHE A 16 -10.29 4.80 9.00
N LEU A 17 -9.64 4.52 7.87
CA LEU A 17 -9.03 5.56 7.04
C LEU A 17 -10.05 6.57 6.54
N GLY A 18 -11.26 6.12 6.18
CA GLY A 18 -12.31 6.96 5.64
C GLY A 18 -11.94 7.62 4.32
N LYS A 19 -12.79 8.49 3.84
CA LYS A 19 -12.59 9.29 2.64
C LYS A 19 -12.79 10.76 2.99
N ILE A 20 -11.96 11.64 2.41
CA ILE A 20 -12.16 13.08 2.57
C ILE A 20 -13.39 13.54 1.79
N GLY A 21 -14.12 14.51 2.30
CA GLY A 21 -15.18 15.17 1.53
C GLY A 21 -16.38 15.57 2.36
N ASN A 22 -17.51 15.71 1.67
CA ASN A 22 -18.79 16.12 2.24
C ASN A 22 -19.26 15.12 3.30
N PRO A 23 -19.45 15.56 4.57
CA PRO A 23 -19.94 14.68 5.64
C PRO A 23 -21.35 14.11 5.36
N GLU A 24 -22.20 14.83 4.66
CA GLU A 24 -23.55 14.34 4.29
C GLU A 24 -23.49 13.18 3.29
N GLU A 25 -22.37 13.05 2.56
CA GLU A 25 -22.10 11.96 1.63
C GLU A 25 -21.14 10.90 2.22
N GLY A 26 -20.95 10.90 3.54
CA GLY A 26 -20.07 9.97 4.25
C GLY A 26 -18.58 10.33 4.18
N GLY A 27 -18.26 11.55 3.80
CA GLY A 27 -16.89 12.08 3.82
C GLY A 27 -16.46 12.49 5.22
N LEU A 28 -15.16 12.60 5.43
CA LEU A 28 -14.55 13.12 6.65
C LEU A 28 -14.15 14.59 6.46
N PRO A 29 -14.30 15.43 7.52
CA PRO A 29 -13.65 16.72 7.58
C PRO A 29 -12.14 16.59 7.41
N ILE A 30 -11.49 17.59 6.82
CA ILE A 30 -10.06 17.53 6.43
C ILE A 30 -9.14 17.24 7.63
N GLU A 31 -9.39 17.84 8.78
CA GLU A 31 -8.57 17.65 9.98
C GLU A 31 -8.67 16.22 10.49
N GLU A 32 -9.87 15.67 10.55
CA GLU A 32 -10.11 14.29 10.97
C GLU A 32 -9.49 13.31 9.97
N PHE A 33 -9.63 13.58 8.67
CA PHE A 33 -9.01 12.75 7.64
C PHE A 33 -7.49 12.73 7.79
N ILE A 34 -6.83 13.88 7.89
CA ILE A 34 -5.37 13.98 8.08
C ILE A 34 -4.92 13.29 9.38
N HIS A 35 -5.68 13.46 10.46
CA HIS A 35 -5.40 12.80 11.73
C HIS A 35 -5.40 11.28 11.58
N ARG A 36 -6.41 10.68 10.96
CA ARG A 36 -6.49 9.23 10.72
C ARG A 36 -5.37 8.73 9.82
N GLN A 37 -5.01 9.49 8.77
CA GLN A 37 -3.87 9.17 7.91
C GLN A 37 -2.55 9.13 8.71
N SER A 38 -2.35 10.06 9.64
CA SER A 38 -1.15 10.10 10.49
C SER A 38 -1.08 8.93 11.48
N LEU A 39 -2.21 8.55 12.07
CA LEU A 39 -2.29 7.38 12.95
C LEU A 39 -2.02 6.08 12.19
N PHE A 40 -2.56 5.96 10.99
CA PHE A 40 -2.29 4.82 10.11
C PHE A 40 -0.79 4.71 9.78
N LEU A 41 -0.16 5.80 9.37
CA LEU A 41 1.28 5.81 9.08
C LEU A 41 2.12 5.41 10.29
N ALA A 42 1.77 5.91 11.48
CA ALA A 42 2.46 5.56 12.71
C ALA A 42 2.33 4.06 13.04
N ALA A 43 1.14 3.49 12.86
CA ALA A 43 0.88 2.07 13.04
C ALA A 43 1.65 1.20 12.03
N GLU A 44 1.65 1.57 10.75
CA GLU A 44 2.40 0.90 9.68
C GLU A 44 3.91 0.88 10.00
N LYS A 45 4.49 2.03 10.35
CA LYS A 45 5.90 2.11 10.74
C LYS A 45 6.21 1.21 11.94
N LYS A 46 5.38 1.25 12.97
CA LYS A 46 5.54 0.38 14.15
C LYS A 46 5.50 -1.10 13.77
N THR A 47 4.54 -1.50 12.93
CA THR A 47 4.42 -2.88 12.47
C THR A 47 5.67 -3.35 11.72
N MET A 48 6.26 -2.49 10.88
CA MET A 48 7.50 -2.84 10.16
C MET A 48 8.69 -3.00 11.09
N TYR A 49 8.79 -2.22 12.16
CA TYR A 49 9.82 -2.42 13.19
C TYR A 49 9.65 -3.73 14.00
N GLU A 50 8.43 -4.28 14.06
CA GLU A 50 8.15 -5.55 14.74
C GLU A 50 8.43 -6.79 13.85
N VAL A 51 8.66 -6.63 12.55
CA VAL A 51 8.91 -7.77 11.63
C VAL A 51 10.04 -8.71 12.11
N PRO A 52 11.21 -8.23 12.60
CA PRO A 52 12.23 -9.11 13.13
C PRO A 52 11.76 -9.95 14.33
N HIS A 53 10.89 -9.40 15.16
CA HIS A 53 10.28 -10.14 16.27
C HIS A 53 9.41 -11.29 15.76
N PHE A 54 8.55 -11.04 14.77
CA PHE A 54 7.70 -12.06 14.15
C PHE A 54 8.52 -13.15 13.46
N ILE A 55 9.62 -12.79 12.78
CA ILE A 55 10.54 -13.77 12.19
C ILE A 55 11.12 -14.69 13.28
N ASN A 56 11.64 -14.11 14.36
CA ASN A 56 12.20 -14.88 15.45
C ASN A 56 11.16 -15.79 16.14
N GLN A 57 9.92 -15.31 16.28
CA GLN A 57 8.84 -16.11 16.82
C GLN A 57 8.49 -17.28 15.89
N SER A 58 8.36 -17.04 14.60
CA SER A 58 8.10 -18.09 13.60
C SER A 58 9.16 -19.18 13.61
N LEU A 59 10.45 -18.81 13.74
CA LEU A 59 11.55 -19.78 13.86
C LEU A 59 11.44 -20.62 15.13
N LYS A 60 11.09 -20.01 16.28
CA LYS A 60 10.86 -20.73 17.54
C LYS A 60 9.69 -21.70 17.46
N ASP A 61 8.66 -21.33 16.70
CA ASP A 61 7.47 -22.15 16.47
C ASP A 61 7.71 -23.26 15.41
N GLY A 62 8.95 -23.39 14.90
CA GLY A 62 9.38 -24.44 13.99
C GLY A 62 9.10 -24.17 12.50
N TYR A 63 8.73 -22.95 12.12
CA TYR A 63 8.54 -22.57 10.73
C TYR A 63 9.88 -22.23 10.07
N ALA A 64 10.15 -22.81 8.91
CA ALA A 64 11.37 -22.55 8.13
C ALA A 64 11.29 -21.29 7.27
N HIS A 65 10.10 -20.74 7.03
CA HIS A 65 9.86 -19.61 6.15
C HIS A 65 8.90 -18.63 6.79
N PHE A 66 9.13 -17.34 6.52
CA PHE A 66 8.27 -16.24 6.93
C PHE A 66 7.98 -15.36 5.72
N ILE A 67 6.71 -15.08 5.46
CA ILE A 67 6.28 -14.15 4.42
C ILE A 67 5.57 -12.99 5.10
N ASN A 68 6.03 -11.79 4.84
CA ASN A 68 5.40 -10.55 5.28
C ASN A 68 4.75 -9.84 4.08
N ASP A 69 3.42 -9.77 4.06
CA ASP A 69 2.71 -8.92 3.11
C ASP A 69 2.67 -7.49 3.66
N ALA A 70 3.54 -6.65 3.14
CA ALA A 70 3.67 -5.27 3.58
C ALA A 70 2.63 -4.31 2.95
N GLY A 71 1.80 -4.82 2.06
CA GLY A 71 0.78 -4.02 1.37
C GLY A 71 1.34 -2.88 0.52
N GLY A 72 0.44 -2.07 -0.03
CA GLY A 72 0.79 -0.99 -0.95
C GLY A 72 1.40 0.26 -0.31
N SER A 73 1.47 0.36 1.00
CA SER A 73 1.96 1.55 1.72
C SER A 73 3.45 1.50 2.06
N LEU A 74 4.12 0.35 1.94
CA LEU A 74 5.54 0.22 2.29
C LEU A 74 6.42 1.28 1.62
N CYS A 75 6.22 1.53 0.34
CA CYS A 75 7.00 2.51 -0.42
C CYS A 75 6.74 3.98 0.00
N GLU A 76 5.73 4.23 0.83
CA GLU A 76 5.33 5.56 1.29
C GLU A 76 5.73 5.85 2.75
N LEU A 77 6.37 4.90 3.43
CA LEU A 77 6.82 5.08 4.82
C LEU A 77 7.92 6.13 4.92
N GLU A 78 8.71 6.32 3.85
CA GLU A 78 9.81 7.29 3.76
C GLU A 78 10.78 7.19 4.96
N ASP A 79 11.05 5.96 5.41
CA ASP A 79 11.89 5.68 6.56
C ASP A 79 13.01 4.69 6.19
N ARG A 80 14.19 5.24 5.88
CA ARG A 80 15.36 4.44 5.49
C ARG A 80 15.77 3.39 6.52
N LYS A 81 15.55 3.68 7.82
CA LYS A 81 15.88 2.71 8.88
C LYS A 81 14.99 1.47 8.80
N ILE A 82 13.70 1.64 8.48
CA ILE A 82 12.79 0.52 8.24
C ILE A 82 13.28 -0.31 7.05
N TYR A 83 13.60 0.33 5.93
CA TYR A 83 14.04 -0.40 4.73
C TYR A 83 15.35 -1.16 4.96
N GLN A 84 16.32 -0.56 5.65
CA GLN A 84 17.56 -1.21 6.05
C GLN A 84 17.28 -2.41 6.98
N LEU A 85 16.46 -2.21 8.03
CA LEU A 85 16.07 -3.28 8.94
C LEU A 85 15.42 -4.46 8.23
N LEU A 86 14.49 -4.18 7.30
CA LEU A 86 13.82 -5.21 6.52
C LEU A 86 14.80 -5.92 5.59
N SER A 87 15.66 -5.21 4.89
CA SER A 87 16.63 -5.79 3.95
C SER A 87 17.70 -6.66 4.62
N GLU A 88 18.03 -6.38 5.90
CA GLU A 88 18.93 -7.22 6.70
C GLU A 88 18.30 -8.56 7.11
N LYS A 89 16.99 -8.64 7.20
CA LYS A 89 16.25 -9.79 7.75
C LYS A 89 15.37 -10.50 6.75
N THR A 90 15.02 -9.83 5.67
CA THR A 90 14.12 -10.32 4.61
C THR A 90 14.66 -9.96 3.24
N LEU A 91 14.08 -10.53 2.20
CA LEU A 91 14.22 -10.08 0.82
C LEU A 91 12.96 -9.31 0.44
N ILE A 92 13.11 -8.04 0.10
CA ILE A 92 11.99 -7.23 -0.40
C ILE A 92 11.73 -7.61 -1.85
N ILE A 93 10.52 -8.07 -2.15
CA ILE A 93 10.11 -8.47 -3.49
C ILE A 93 8.99 -7.55 -3.95
N TYR A 94 9.24 -6.79 -5.00
CA TYR A 94 8.21 -6.04 -5.68
C TYR A 94 7.58 -6.91 -6.79
N ILE A 95 6.30 -7.23 -6.64
CA ILE A 95 5.53 -7.92 -7.67
C ILE A 95 4.95 -6.85 -8.61
N LYS A 96 5.60 -6.67 -9.75
CA LYS A 96 5.22 -5.65 -10.72
C LYS A 96 4.06 -6.15 -11.57
N THR A 97 2.99 -5.38 -11.58
CA THR A 97 1.81 -5.71 -12.40
C THR A 97 2.00 -5.31 -13.85
N SER A 98 1.34 -6.03 -14.78
CA SER A 98 1.28 -5.65 -16.18
C SER A 98 0.42 -4.38 -16.35
N LYS A 99 0.63 -3.66 -17.47
CA LYS A 99 -0.19 -2.47 -17.79
C LYS A 99 -1.67 -2.80 -17.96
N GLU A 100 -2.00 -4.01 -18.37
CA GLU A 100 -3.38 -4.47 -18.49
C GLU A 100 -4.02 -4.62 -17.10
N ASN A 101 -3.32 -5.32 -16.19
CA ASN A 101 -3.76 -5.48 -14.80
C ASN A 101 -3.82 -4.14 -14.06
N GLU A 102 -2.91 -3.20 -14.35
CA GLU A 102 -2.97 -1.84 -13.82
C GLU A 102 -4.27 -1.12 -14.24
N ARG A 103 -4.66 -1.22 -15.51
CA ARG A 103 -5.93 -0.67 -16.01
C ARG A 103 -7.13 -1.29 -15.29
N LEU A 104 -7.14 -2.61 -15.14
CA LEU A 104 -8.20 -3.31 -14.41
C LEU A 104 -8.31 -2.84 -12.96
N LEU A 105 -7.18 -2.61 -12.27
CA LEU A 105 -7.17 -2.06 -10.91
C LEU A 105 -7.78 -0.66 -10.86
N ILE A 106 -7.42 0.20 -11.82
CA ILE A 106 -7.96 1.56 -11.92
C ILE A 106 -9.47 1.54 -12.20
N ASP A 107 -9.92 0.69 -13.10
CA ASP A 107 -11.35 0.58 -13.43
C ASP A 107 -12.17 0.02 -12.27
N ARG A 108 -11.65 -0.94 -11.52
CA ARG A 108 -12.28 -1.42 -10.29
C ARG A 108 -12.42 -0.32 -9.24
N ALA A 109 -11.40 0.53 -9.07
CA ALA A 109 -11.45 1.62 -8.11
C ALA A 109 -12.48 2.70 -8.47
N LYS A 110 -12.85 2.84 -9.74
CA LYS A 110 -13.96 3.73 -10.18
C LYS A 110 -15.33 3.18 -9.78
N ILE A 111 -15.48 1.85 -9.80
CA ILE A 111 -16.73 1.16 -9.45
C ILE A 111 -16.87 1.05 -7.93
N GLU A 112 -15.79 0.66 -7.27
CA GLU A 112 -15.75 0.43 -5.83
C GLU A 112 -14.64 1.29 -5.21
N SER A 113 -14.97 2.53 -4.88
CA SER A 113 -14.04 3.48 -4.26
C SER A 113 -13.77 3.12 -2.81
N LYS A 114 -12.61 2.52 -2.52
CA LYS A 114 -12.20 2.18 -1.15
C LYS A 114 -11.39 3.30 -0.50
N PRO A 115 -11.49 3.49 0.83
CA PRO A 115 -10.57 4.34 1.57
C PRO A 115 -9.12 3.89 1.36
N MET A 116 -8.20 4.85 1.26
CA MET A 116 -6.78 4.58 1.04
C MET A 116 -5.90 5.49 1.87
N TYR A 117 -4.68 5.02 2.14
CA TYR A 117 -3.63 5.86 2.68
C TYR A 117 -2.99 6.70 1.56
N TYR A 118 -2.68 7.95 1.89
CA TYR A 118 -1.95 8.87 1.04
C TYR A 118 -0.76 9.45 1.79
N ASN A 119 0.41 9.46 1.14
CA ASN A 119 1.53 10.22 1.65
C ASN A 119 1.14 11.71 1.83
N PRO A 120 1.50 12.39 2.92
CA PRO A 120 1.05 13.75 3.21
C PRO A 120 1.37 14.76 2.10
N LYS A 121 2.56 14.67 1.48
CA LYS A 121 2.95 15.55 0.38
C LYS A 121 2.09 15.30 -0.85
N PHE A 122 1.96 14.04 -1.26
CA PHE A 122 1.11 13.65 -2.38
C PHE A 122 -0.34 14.10 -2.16
N PHE A 123 -0.89 13.86 -0.96
CA PHE A 123 -2.25 14.24 -0.62
C PHE A 123 -2.49 15.75 -0.75
N LYS A 124 -1.58 16.57 -0.21
CA LYS A 124 -1.68 18.03 -0.28
C LYS A 124 -1.71 18.54 -1.73
N GLU A 125 -0.85 18.00 -2.57
CA GLU A 125 -0.78 18.37 -3.99
C GLU A 125 -2.03 17.90 -4.77
N ALA A 126 -2.47 16.66 -4.50
CA ALA A 126 -3.66 16.10 -5.14
C ALA A 126 -4.94 16.84 -4.71
N LEU A 127 -5.10 17.15 -3.42
CA LEU A 127 -6.24 17.90 -2.93
C LEU A 127 -6.32 19.29 -3.55
N HIS A 128 -5.20 20.01 -3.59
CA HIS A 128 -5.15 21.33 -4.21
C HIS A 128 -5.55 21.28 -5.70
N SER A 129 -5.01 20.31 -6.44
CA SER A 129 -5.31 20.12 -7.85
C SER A 129 -6.79 19.79 -8.08
N TYR A 130 -7.34 18.87 -7.26
CA TYR A 130 -8.75 18.49 -7.37
C TYR A 130 -9.72 19.66 -7.12
N LEU A 131 -9.48 20.41 -6.04
CA LEU A 131 -10.30 21.60 -5.72
C LEU A 131 -10.26 22.62 -6.85
N LYS A 132 -9.08 22.89 -7.41
CA LYS A 132 -8.91 23.82 -8.52
C LYS A 132 -9.59 23.32 -9.80
N GLU A 133 -9.41 22.07 -10.19
CA GLU A 133 -9.99 21.49 -11.41
C GLU A 133 -11.53 21.46 -11.37
N ASN A 134 -12.10 21.29 -10.17
CA ASN A 134 -13.55 21.21 -9.99
C ASN A 134 -14.19 22.54 -9.49
N SER A 135 -13.41 23.64 -9.45
CA SER A 135 -13.87 24.94 -8.95
C SER A 135 -14.50 24.90 -7.55
N LEU A 136 -13.96 24.05 -6.68
CA LEU A 136 -14.39 23.91 -5.29
C LEU A 136 -13.60 24.83 -4.38
N ALA A 137 -14.27 25.48 -3.43
CA ALA A 137 -13.63 26.41 -2.49
C ALA A 137 -12.96 25.71 -1.29
N TYR A 138 -13.52 24.57 -0.84
CA TYR A 138 -13.05 23.84 0.33
C TYR A 138 -13.41 22.35 0.28
N ALA A 139 -12.72 21.57 1.11
CA ALA A 139 -12.79 20.10 1.09
C ALA A 139 -14.19 19.52 1.39
N ALA A 140 -15.00 20.20 2.20
CA ALA A 140 -16.37 19.75 2.50
C ALA A 140 -17.34 19.79 1.29
N GLN A 141 -16.92 20.36 0.16
CA GLN A 141 -17.69 20.31 -1.10
C GLN A 141 -17.33 19.11 -1.97
N ILE A 142 -16.34 18.33 -1.58
CA ILE A 142 -15.86 17.17 -2.34
C ILE A 142 -16.85 16.02 -2.18
N ASN A 143 -17.30 15.42 -3.29
CA ASN A 143 -17.88 14.08 -3.24
C ASN A 143 -16.77 13.06 -2.97
N PRO A 144 -16.85 12.29 -1.84
CA PRO A 144 -15.78 11.41 -1.40
C PRO A 144 -15.39 10.33 -2.41
N ASN A 145 -16.37 9.75 -3.11
CA ASN A 145 -16.13 8.71 -4.11
C ASN A 145 -15.52 9.26 -5.40
N ALA A 146 -15.99 10.45 -5.83
CA ALA A 146 -15.42 11.11 -6.98
C ALA A 146 -13.95 11.49 -6.78
N PHE A 147 -13.59 11.98 -5.58
CA PHE A 147 -12.19 12.26 -5.25
C PHE A 147 -11.33 10.99 -5.32
N VAL A 148 -11.77 9.89 -4.70
CA VAL A 148 -11.04 8.62 -4.74
C VAL A 148 -10.85 8.14 -6.17
N SER A 149 -11.90 8.16 -7.00
CA SER A 149 -11.82 7.75 -8.40
C SER A 149 -10.87 8.61 -9.24
N TRP A 150 -10.82 9.91 -8.96
CA TRP A 150 -9.93 10.85 -9.64
C TRP A 150 -8.46 10.72 -9.19
N VAL A 151 -8.22 10.52 -7.89
CA VAL A 151 -6.86 10.48 -7.32
C VAL A 151 -6.20 9.11 -7.50
N PHE A 152 -6.95 8.02 -7.57
CA PHE A 152 -6.42 6.66 -7.58
C PHE A 152 -5.43 6.40 -8.74
N PRO A 153 -5.70 6.76 -10.00
CA PRO A 153 -4.72 6.59 -11.09
C PRO A 153 -3.41 7.34 -10.84
N LYS A 154 -3.50 8.53 -10.22
CA LYS A 154 -2.34 9.36 -9.87
C LYS A 154 -1.53 8.71 -8.75
N LEU A 155 -2.20 8.16 -7.74
CA LEU A 155 -1.59 7.42 -6.64
C LEU A 155 -0.87 6.17 -7.14
N VAL A 156 -1.50 5.39 -8.03
CA VAL A 156 -0.88 4.21 -8.65
C VAL A 156 0.38 4.62 -9.39
N ALA A 157 0.32 5.64 -10.23
CA ALA A 157 1.48 6.11 -11.00
C ALA A 157 2.64 6.61 -10.10
N ASP A 158 2.33 7.25 -8.97
CA ASP A 158 3.32 7.69 -7.97
C ASP A 158 3.96 6.48 -7.27
N ARG A 159 3.15 5.54 -6.82
CA ARG A 159 3.60 4.32 -6.11
C ARG A 159 4.46 3.41 -6.98
N LEU A 160 4.11 3.22 -8.24
CA LEU A 160 4.88 2.39 -9.16
C LEU A 160 6.35 2.83 -9.27
N LYS A 161 6.59 4.15 -9.28
CA LYS A 161 7.95 4.71 -9.26
C LYS A 161 8.68 4.41 -7.95
N LYS A 162 7.99 4.59 -6.82
CA LYS A 162 8.54 4.35 -5.49
C LYS A 162 8.83 2.87 -5.25
N TYR A 163 7.97 1.95 -5.73
CA TYR A 163 8.22 0.51 -5.64
C TYR A 163 9.47 0.10 -6.42
N SER A 164 9.65 0.61 -7.65
CA SER A 164 10.83 0.29 -8.43
C SER A 164 12.10 0.73 -7.71
N VAL A 165 12.14 1.97 -7.19
CA VAL A 165 13.29 2.48 -6.43
C VAL A 165 13.57 1.63 -5.19
N LEU A 166 12.51 1.26 -4.44
CA LEU A 166 12.65 0.43 -3.24
C LEU A 166 13.19 -0.96 -3.55
N ALA A 167 12.70 -1.59 -4.64
CA ALA A 167 13.15 -2.91 -5.06
C ALA A 167 14.58 -2.89 -5.60
N ASP A 168 14.96 -1.85 -6.33
CA ASP A 168 16.33 -1.69 -6.87
C ASP A 168 17.37 -1.47 -5.75
N GLU A 169 16.97 -0.78 -4.65
CA GLU A 169 17.88 -0.48 -3.52
C GLU A 169 17.94 -1.62 -2.49
N TYR A 170 16.82 -2.32 -2.22
CA TYR A 170 16.68 -3.22 -1.07
C TYR A 170 16.18 -4.63 -1.41
N GLY A 171 16.01 -4.98 -2.68
CA GLY A 171 15.46 -6.27 -3.03
C GLY A 171 15.50 -6.61 -4.51
N CYS A 172 14.38 -7.06 -5.05
CA CYS A 172 14.24 -7.34 -6.49
C CYS A 172 12.81 -7.12 -6.98
N THR A 173 12.68 -7.03 -8.30
CA THR A 173 11.38 -6.96 -8.99
C THR A 173 11.11 -8.26 -9.73
N ILE A 174 9.89 -8.79 -9.59
CA ILE A 174 9.39 -9.91 -10.38
C ILE A 174 8.09 -9.49 -11.09
N GLU A 175 7.90 -9.96 -12.32
CA GLU A 175 6.66 -9.67 -13.06
C GLU A 175 5.52 -10.58 -12.56
N SER A 176 4.34 -10.01 -12.30
CA SER A 176 3.16 -10.75 -11.82
C SER A 176 2.77 -11.90 -12.76
N ASP A 177 2.88 -11.70 -14.08
CA ASP A 177 2.55 -12.71 -15.07
C ASP A 177 3.53 -13.90 -15.05
N ALA A 178 4.80 -13.67 -14.66
CA ALA A 178 5.76 -14.73 -14.45
C ALA A 178 5.45 -15.51 -13.17
N LEU A 179 5.04 -14.80 -12.09
CA LEU A 179 4.63 -15.40 -10.84
C LEU A 179 3.40 -16.28 -11.01
N HIS A 180 2.40 -15.84 -11.78
CA HIS A 180 1.18 -16.62 -12.07
C HIS A 180 1.45 -17.94 -12.82
N LYS A 181 2.59 -18.07 -13.50
CA LYS A 181 2.99 -19.31 -14.20
C LYS A 181 3.71 -20.28 -13.27
N CYS A 182 4.06 -19.90 -12.06
CA CYS A 182 4.68 -20.78 -11.08
C CYS A 182 3.66 -21.78 -10.55
N ASN A 183 4.00 -23.08 -10.60
CA ASN A 183 3.14 -24.14 -10.10
C ASN A 183 3.63 -24.75 -8.79
N SER A 184 4.81 -24.33 -8.33
CA SER A 184 5.45 -24.84 -7.12
C SER A 184 6.27 -23.74 -6.41
N ALA A 185 6.54 -23.94 -5.13
CA ALA A 185 7.47 -23.09 -4.37
C ALA A 185 8.86 -23.04 -5.03
N LYS A 186 9.31 -24.12 -5.65
CA LYS A 186 10.60 -24.17 -6.37
C LYS A 186 10.61 -23.24 -7.57
N ASP A 187 9.53 -23.14 -8.31
CA ASP A 187 9.42 -22.22 -9.46
C ASP A 187 9.50 -20.77 -9.00
N VAL A 188 8.83 -20.44 -7.89
CA VAL A 188 8.90 -19.10 -7.28
C VAL A 188 10.33 -18.77 -6.83
N LEU A 189 11.00 -19.69 -6.15
CA LEU A 189 12.39 -19.50 -5.71
C LEU A 189 13.35 -19.33 -6.90
N ASN A 190 13.15 -20.09 -7.98
CA ASN A 190 13.93 -19.93 -9.21
C ASN A 190 13.70 -18.57 -9.87
N LEU A 191 12.43 -18.10 -9.89
CA LEU A 191 12.08 -16.78 -10.42
C LEU A 191 12.77 -15.67 -9.62
N ILE A 192 12.71 -15.73 -8.28
CA ILE A 192 13.37 -14.78 -7.39
C ILE A 192 14.89 -14.82 -7.60
N SER A 193 15.51 -16.03 -7.62
CA SER A 193 16.95 -16.18 -7.81
C SER A 193 17.43 -15.61 -9.16
N SER A 194 16.58 -15.66 -10.19
CA SER A 194 16.88 -15.07 -11.49
C SER A 194 16.78 -13.55 -11.49
N ALA A 195 15.91 -12.98 -10.65
CA ALA A 195 15.73 -11.54 -10.51
C ALA A 195 16.81 -10.86 -9.65
N LEU A 196 17.56 -11.64 -8.85
CA LEU A 196 18.66 -11.16 -7.99
C LEU A 196 20.04 -11.12 -8.71
N LYS A 197 20.11 -11.60 -9.96
CA LYS A 197 21.33 -11.59 -10.78
C LYS A 197 21.41 -10.33 -11.60
#